data_96b3ba3b721943c254c048fdb6817ec7
#
_entry.id   96b3ba3b721943c254c048fdb6817ec7
#
_cell.length_a   1.000
_cell.length_b   1.000
_cell.length_c   1.000
_cell.angle_alpha   90.00
_cell.angle_beta   90.00
_cell.angle_gamma   90.00
#
_symmetry.space_group_name_H-M   'P 1'
#
loop_
_entity.id
_entity.type
_entity.pdbx_description
1 polymer ?
#
loop_
_entity_poly.entity_id
_entity_poly.type
_entity_poly.pdbx_seq_one_letter_code
_entity_poly.pdbx_strand_id
1 'polypeptide(L)'
;MARFLRYLVLAAAAVAAFIAAVSPAAAAGNDVTVFPGMEIRQESTMCTLGYVDPVARIAFSAGHCRGNGPVTDRNGRLIGVVTTSRDNTPDGSVVRVDQVISDYETITLAADVSVSNILPSGRALVADVVAPLAIGAPVCHFGIVTGESCGIVERVNNGWFTMTNGIVSQKGDSGGPVYAMTDNGKAVIIGLFNSTWGRLPAAVSWQATGQQLREDTVAVNAAVNGALNNPVVNAAANHN
;
A
#
# COMPACT_ATOMS: atom_id res chain seq x y z
N MET A 1 -55.15 49.90 -66.07
CA MET A 1 -55.53 48.66 -65.38
C MET A 1 -54.27 47.81 -65.15
N ALA A 2 -53.66 47.93 -64.04
CA ALA A 2 -52.41 47.27 -63.75
C ALA A 2 -52.62 46.29 -62.55
N ARG A 3 -52.37 45.02 -62.82
CA ARG A 3 -52.46 43.96 -61.83
C ARG A 3 -51.11 43.91 -61.06
N PHE A 4 -51.13 44.28 -59.82
CA PHE A 4 -50.00 44.03 -58.89
C PHE A 4 -50.12 42.64 -58.34
N LEU A 5 -49.19 41.78 -58.75
CA LEU A 5 -48.98 40.45 -58.18
C LEU A 5 -48.09 40.56 -56.97
N ARG A 6 -48.64 40.26 -55.79
CA ARG A 6 -47.91 40.24 -54.56
C ARG A 6 -47.19 38.88 -54.40
N TYR A 7 -45.89 38.91 -54.49
CA TYR A 7 -45.09 37.75 -54.03
C TYR A 7 -44.90 37.82 -52.56
N LEU A 8 -45.52 36.90 -51.81
CA LEU A 8 -45.22 36.60 -50.41
C LEU A 8 -43.99 35.71 -50.40
N VAL A 9 -42.85 36.25 -49.99
CA VAL A 9 -41.66 35.48 -49.72
C VAL A 9 -41.78 34.98 -48.28
N LEU A 10 -42.07 33.69 -48.11
CA LEU A 10 -41.98 32.99 -46.83
C LEU A 10 -40.48 32.70 -46.54
N ALA A 11 -39.90 33.50 -45.69
CA ALA A 11 -38.57 33.20 -45.12
C ALA A 11 -38.74 32.11 -44.06
N ALA A 12 -38.44 30.87 -44.39
CA ALA A 12 -38.29 29.78 -43.44
C ALA A 12 -36.93 29.94 -42.72
N ALA A 13 -36.96 30.44 -41.51
CA ALA A 13 -35.77 30.44 -40.63
C ALA A 13 -35.51 29.03 -40.14
N ALA A 14 -34.55 28.34 -40.72
CA ALA A 14 -34.03 27.08 -40.21
C ALA A 14 -33.16 27.36 -38.97
N VAL A 15 -33.74 27.18 -37.79
CA VAL A 15 -32.97 27.16 -36.53
C VAL A 15 -32.24 25.81 -36.44
N ALA A 16 -31.00 25.78 -36.91
CA ALA A 16 -30.12 24.66 -36.69
C ALA A 16 -29.71 24.65 -35.18
N ALA A 17 -30.40 23.83 -34.41
CA ALA A 17 -29.98 23.54 -33.02
C ALA A 17 -28.66 22.75 -33.08
N PHE A 18 -27.54 23.42 -32.84
CA PHE A 18 -26.27 22.75 -32.54
C PHE A 18 -26.41 22.09 -31.17
N ILE A 19 -26.79 20.83 -31.14
CA ILE A 19 -26.60 19.99 -29.97
C ILE A 19 -25.10 19.71 -29.91
N ALA A 20 -24.36 20.51 -29.13
CA ALA A 20 -23.00 20.20 -28.76
C ALA A 20 -23.07 18.90 -27.97
N ALA A 21 -22.72 17.79 -28.59
CA ALA A 21 -22.49 16.53 -27.90
C ALA A 21 -21.30 16.78 -26.94
N VAL A 22 -21.61 17.03 -25.67
CA VAL A 22 -20.61 17.01 -24.61
C VAL A 22 -20.21 15.55 -24.50
N SER A 23 -19.15 15.16 -25.20
CA SER A 23 -18.49 13.90 -24.97
C SER A 23 -18.08 13.89 -23.49
N PRO A 24 -18.49 12.88 -22.69
CA PRO A 24 -17.94 12.77 -21.35
C PRO A 24 -16.42 12.69 -21.52
N ALA A 25 -15.70 13.66 -20.97
CA ALA A 25 -14.25 13.56 -20.88
C ALA A 25 -13.99 12.21 -20.19
N ALA A 26 -13.44 11.25 -20.93
CA ALA A 26 -12.94 10.03 -20.31
C ALA A 26 -12.01 10.51 -19.23
N ALA A 27 -12.35 10.21 -17.95
CA ALA A 27 -11.47 10.49 -16.85
C ALA A 27 -10.14 9.85 -17.23
N ALA A 28 -9.09 10.67 -17.36
CA ALA A 28 -7.75 10.15 -17.64
C ALA A 28 -7.48 9.13 -16.55
N GLY A 29 -7.45 7.85 -16.92
CA GLY A 29 -7.22 6.76 -15.98
C GLY A 29 -5.93 7.07 -15.22
N ASN A 30 -5.91 6.77 -13.94
CA ASN A 30 -4.70 6.92 -13.12
C ASN A 30 -3.68 5.90 -13.63
N ASP A 31 -2.76 6.33 -14.49
CA ASP A 31 -1.78 5.46 -15.16
C ASP A 31 -0.64 5.07 -14.19
N VAL A 32 -1.02 4.70 -12.95
CA VAL A 32 -0.11 4.24 -11.92
C VAL A 32 -0.19 2.73 -11.81
N THR A 33 0.97 2.07 -11.90
CA THR A 33 1.10 0.68 -11.49
C THR A 33 1.70 0.64 -10.09
N VAL A 34 1.00 0.00 -9.15
CA VAL A 34 1.46 -0.22 -7.77
C VAL A 34 2.14 -1.58 -7.69
N PHE A 35 3.38 -1.61 -7.17
CA PHE A 35 4.20 -2.81 -7.10
C PHE A 35 5.14 -2.79 -5.89
N PRO A 36 5.59 -3.95 -5.38
CA PRO A 36 6.55 -4.03 -4.28
C PRO A 36 7.89 -3.37 -4.65
N GLY A 37 8.43 -2.57 -3.74
CA GLY A 37 9.68 -1.83 -3.96
C GLY A 37 9.49 -0.44 -4.58
N MET A 38 8.26 -0.02 -4.93
CA MET A 38 8.04 1.34 -5.40
C MET A 38 8.14 2.37 -4.27
N GLU A 39 8.47 3.61 -4.63
CA GLU A 39 8.41 4.75 -3.73
C GLU A 39 6.96 5.10 -3.40
N ILE A 40 6.68 5.26 -2.11
CA ILE A 40 5.42 5.81 -1.62
C ILE A 40 5.67 7.06 -0.79
N ARG A 41 4.71 7.96 -0.81
CA ARG A 41 4.73 9.20 -0.03
C ARG A 41 3.45 9.35 0.77
N GLN A 42 3.64 9.75 2.02
CA GLN A 42 2.58 10.14 2.93
C GLN A 42 3.00 11.46 3.57
N GLU A 43 2.35 12.56 3.18
CA GLU A 43 2.79 13.93 3.53
C GLU A 43 4.25 14.18 3.14
N SER A 44 5.13 14.40 4.13
CA SER A 44 6.57 14.61 3.93
C SER A 44 7.40 13.33 4.06
N THR A 45 6.79 12.21 4.43
CA THR A 45 7.48 10.94 4.62
C THR A 45 7.59 10.19 3.30
N MET A 46 8.82 9.76 2.98
CA MET A 46 9.13 8.91 1.85
C MET A 46 9.50 7.52 2.36
N CYS A 47 8.84 6.50 1.84
CA CYS A 47 9.05 5.10 2.18
C CYS A 47 9.03 4.20 0.94
N THR A 48 9.27 2.92 1.15
CA THR A 48 9.23 1.87 0.13
C THR A 48 8.01 0.98 0.37
N LEU A 49 7.29 0.62 -0.67
CA LEU A 49 6.18 -0.33 -0.59
C LEU A 49 6.72 -1.75 -0.46
N GLY A 50 6.25 -2.50 0.55
CA GLY A 50 6.80 -3.82 0.88
C GLY A 50 6.15 -4.96 0.10
N TYR A 51 4.85 -5.08 0.17
CA TYR A 51 4.11 -6.16 -0.46
C TYR A 51 2.82 -5.63 -1.09
N VAL A 52 2.41 -6.29 -2.17
CA VAL A 52 1.15 -5.99 -2.84
C VAL A 52 0.40 -7.28 -3.09
N ASP A 53 -0.81 -7.38 -2.57
CA ASP A 53 -1.77 -8.42 -2.88
C ASP A 53 -2.68 -7.94 -4.03
N PRO A 54 -2.50 -8.47 -5.25
CA PRO A 54 -3.28 -8.01 -6.40
C PRO A 54 -4.74 -8.47 -6.35
N VAL A 55 -5.05 -9.53 -5.60
CA VAL A 55 -6.41 -10.06 -5.47
C VAL A 55 -7.21 -9.25 -4.46
N ALA A 56 -6.65 -9.06 -3.27
CA ALA A 56 -7.26 -8.25 -2.22
C ALA A 56 -7.18 -6.75 -2.50
N ARG A 57 -6.32 -6.31 -3.43
CA ARG A 57 -6.00 -4.91 -3.70
C ARG A 57 -5.55 -4.16 -2.45
N ILE A 58 -4.68 -4.82 -1.68
CA ILE A 58 -4.07 -4.28 -0.46
C ILE A 58 -2.56 -4.27 -0.64
N ALA A 59 -1.94 -3.17 -0.25
CA ALA A 59 -0.49 -3.08 -0.15
C ALA A 59 -0.05 -2.91 1.31
N PHE A 60 1.23 -3.21 1.57
CA PHE A 60 1.84 -3.16 2.89
C PHE A 60 3.10 -2.30 2.87
N SER A 61 3.31 -1.55 3.93
CA SER A 61 4.53 -0.81 4.21
C SER A 61 4.79 -0.80 5.72
N ALA A 62 5.80 -0.06 6.19
CA ALA A 62 6.06 0.10 7.62
C ALA A 62 5.06 1.05 8.26
N GLY A 63 4.65 0.77 9.49
CA GLY A 63 3.67 1.57 10.22
C GLY A 63 4.15 2.98 10.55
N HIS A 64 5.46 3.15 10.81
CA HIS A 64 6.06 4.46 11.04
C HIS A 64 6.10 5.36 9.78
N CYS A 65 5.78 4.80 8.60
CA CYS A 65 5.63 5.58 7.36
C CYS A 65 4.31 6.35 7.31
N ARG A 66 3.35 5.99 8.16
CA ARG A 66 2.00 6.53 8.15
C ARG A 66 1.99 8.06 8.31
N GLY A 67 1.28 8.72 7.40
CA GLY A 67 0.85 10.12 7.50
C GLY A 67 -0.66 10.25 7.71
N ASN A 68 -1.14 11.49 7.78
CA ASN A 68 -2.57 11.80 7.97
C ASN A 68 -3.35 11.90 6.64
N GLY A 69 -2.65 11.83 5.52
CA GLY A 69 -3.21 12.01 4.18
C GLY A 69 -3.29 10.72 3.37
N PRO A 70 -3.65 10.83 2.08
CA PRO A 70 -3.62 9.73 1.16
C PRO A 70 -2.19 9.26 0.90
N VAL A 71 -2.06 8.01 0.49
CA VAL A 71 -0.79 7.46 0.01
C VAL A 71 -0.65 7.78 -1.47
N THR A 72 0.48 8.35 -1.86
CA THR A 72 0.76 8.73 -3.24
C THR A 72 2.06 8.10 -3.74
N ASP A 73 2.24 8.08 -5.07
CA ASP A 73 3.52 7.78 -5.69
C ASP A 73 4.47 8.99 -5.59
N ARG A 74 5.69 8.86 -6.09
CA ARG A 74 6.69 9.93 -6.12
C ARG A 74 6.27 11.19 -6.88
N ASN A 75 5.27 11.10 -7.76
CA ASN A 75 4.74 12.21 -8.55
C ASN A 75 3.49 12.84 -7.92
N GLY A 76 3.09 12.40 -6.72
CA GLY A 76 1.90 12.88 -6.02
C GLY A 76 0.59 12.29 -6.53
N ARG A 77 0.62 11.23 -7.39
CA ARG A 77 -0.59 10.57 -7.87
C ARG A 77 -1.10 9.61 -6.80
N LEU A 78 -2.40 9.62 -6.55
CA LEU A 78 -3.05 8.77 -5.56
C LEU A 78 -2.83 7.28 -5.89
N ILE A 79 -2.39 6.51 -4.90
CA ILE A 79 -2.35 5.04 -4.98
C ILE A 79 -3.32 4.37 -4.01
N GLY A 80 -3.67 5.00 -2.90
CA GLY A 80 -4.60 4.44 -1.92
C GLY A 80 -4.68 5.21 -0.62
N VAL A 81 -5.28 4.56 0.38
CA VAL A 81 -5.43 5.11 1.73
C VAL A 81 -5.04 4.06 2.77
N VAL A 82 -4.41 4.50 3.86
CA VAL A 82 -4.08 3.62 4.99
C VAL A 82 -5.36 3.21 5.69
N THR A 83 -5.55 1.91 5.89
CA THR A 83 -6.72 1.34 6.55
C THR A 83 -6.42 0.76 7.93
N THR A 84 -5.23 0.24 8.14
CA THR A 84 -4.77 -0.27 9.43
C THR A 84 -3.29 0.04 9.57
N SER A 85 -2.85 0.37 10.77
CA SER A 85 -1.42 0.53 11.06
C SER A 85 -1.10 0.24 12.51
N ARG A 86 0.08 -0.31 12.75
CA ARG A 86 0.72 -0.40 14.06
C ARG A 86 2.17 0.08 13.94
N ASP A 87 2.60 0.82 14.94
CA ASP A 87 4.00 1.16 15.16
C ASP A 87 4.24 1.28 16.65
N ASN A 88 5.08 0.39 17.18
CA ASN A 88 5.60 0.47 18.54
C ASN A 88 7.13 0.44 18.54
N THR A 89 7.74 0.79 17.43
CA THR A 89 9.19 0.90 17.32
C THR A 89 9.69 1.90 18.35
N PRO A 90 10.63 1.50 19.23
CA PRO A 90 11.14 2.41 20.24
C PRO A 90 11.98 3.52 19.61
N ASP A 91 11.91 4.69 20.20
CA ASP A 91 12.81 5.79 19.85
C ASP A 91 14.27 5.40 20.09
N GLY A 92 15.12 5.63 19.10
CA GLY A 92 16.54 5.32 19.16
C GLY A 92 16.89 3.93 18.63
N SER A 93 18.18 3.57 18.72
CA SER A 93 18.74 2.37 18.10
C SER A 93 18.80 1.13 19.03
N VAL A 94 18.22 1.21 20.22
CA VAL A 94 18.27 0.14 21.21
C VAL A 94 16.91 -0.55 21.30
N VAL A 95 16.87 -1.79 20.81
CA VAL A 95 15.70 -2.68 20.92
C VAL A 95 16.07 -3.86 21.80
N ARG A 96 15.24 -4.16 22.80
CA ARG A 96 15.46 -5.33 23.68
C ARG A 96 15.08 -6.60 22.93
N VAL A 97 15.84 -7.66 23.13
CA VAL A 97 15.63 -8.96 22.46
C VAL A 97 14.29 -9.63 22.79
N ASP A 98 13.72 -9.31 23.95
CA ASP A 98 12.42 -9.81 24.41
C ASP A 98 11.23 -8.90 24.00
N GLN A 99 11.51 -7.76 23.40
CA GLN A 99 10.49 -6.82 22.96
C GLN A 99 9.76 -7.33 21.73
N VAL A 100 8.42 -7.28 21.75
CA VAL A 100 7.60 -7.51 20.56
C VAL A 100 7.55 -6.22 19.78
N ILE A 101 7.98 -6.25 18.52
CA ILE A 101 7.91 -5.10 17.61
C ILE A 101 6.81 -5.34 16.61
N SER A 102 5.98 -4.32 16.46
CA SER A 102 4.95 -4.19 15.42
C SER A 102 5.22 -2.90 14.66
N ASP A 103 5.42 -3.00 13.36
CA ASP A 103 5.64 -1.84 12.49
C ASP A 103 5.13 -2.17 11.11
N TYR A 104 3.83 -1.98 10.90
CA TYR A 104 3.21 -2.21 9.59
C TYR A 104 2.03 -1.27 9.39
N GLU A 105 1.74 -1.02 8.14
CA GLU A 105 0.48 -0.44 7.67
C GLU A 105 -0.07 -1.24 6.49
N THR A 106 -1.39 -1.22 6.36
CA THR A 106 -2.11 -1.70 5.18
C THR A 106 -2.70 -0.53 4.42
N ILE A 107 -2.59 -0.57 3.11
CA ILE A 107 -3.06 0.45 2.19
C ILE A 107 -4.11 -0.19 1.29
N THR A 108 -5.37 0.24 1.40
CA THR A 108 -6.40 -0.11 0.41
C THR A 108 -6.14 0.68 -0.86
N LEU A 109 -5.91 -0.02 -1.96
CA LEU A 109 -5.54 0.60 -3.23
C LEU A 109 -6.74 1.23 -3.92
N ALA A 110 -6.53 2.38 -4.56
CA ALA A 110 -7.53 3.06 -5.38
C ALA A 110 -7.98 2.16 -6.53
N ALA A 111 -9.25 2.27 -6.92
CA ALA A 111 -9.86 1.36 -7.90
C ALA A 111 -9.23 1.49 -9.31
N ASP A 112 -8.70 2.66 -9.62
CA ASP A 112 -8.17 3.06 -10.93
C ASP A 112 -6.66 2.84 -11.09
N VAL A 113 -5.95 2.29 -10.08
CA VAL A 113 -4.55 1.91 -10.23
C VAL A 113 -4.41 0.49 -10.75
N SER A 114 -3.40 0.25 -11.59
CA SER A 114 -2.95 -1.09 -11.94
C SER A 114 -2.16 -1.71 -10.78
N VAL A 115 -2.25 -3.03 -10.62
CA VAL A 115 -1.61 -3.72 -9.48
C VAL A 115 -0.71 -4.84 -9.99
N SER A 116 0.49 -4.93 -9.45
CA SER A 116 1.47 -5.96 -9.76
C SER A 116 2.13 -6.46 -8.47
N ASN A 117 2.51 -7.73 -8.44
CA ASN A 117 3.33 -8.30 -7.38
C ASN A 117 4.78 -8.53 -7.83
N ILE A 118 5.22 -7.87 -8.88
CA ILE A 118 6.56 -8.03 -9.45
C ILE A 118 7.50 -6.98 -8.85
N LEU A 119 8.61 -7.46 -8.29
CA LEU A 119 9.73 -6.62 -7.82
C LEU A 119 10.41 -5.90 -8.99
N PRO A 120 11.13 -4.79 -8.75
CA PRO A 120 11.92 -4.13 -9.78
C PRO A 120 12.94 -5.03 -10.47
N SER A 121 13.39 -6.09 -9.80
CA SER A 121 14.26 -7.14 -10.36
C SER A 121 13.55 -8.08 -11.36
N GLY A 122 12.25 -7.92 -11.60
CA GLY A 122 11.44 -8.77 -12.47
C GLY A 122 10.92 -10.06 -11.82
N ARG A 123 11.18 -10.28 -10.52
CA ARG A 123 10.73 -11.46 -9.79
C ARG A 123 9.37 -11.25 -9.17
N ALA A 124 8.51 -12.28 -9.24
CA ALA A 124 7.26 -12.26 -8.50
C ALA A 124 7.54 -12.40 -7.00
N LEU A 125 6.97 -11.50 -6.20
CA LEU A 125 6.96 -11.57 -4.74
C LEU A 125 5.65 -12.22 -4.29
N VAL A 126 5.75 -13.34 -3.56
CA VAL A 126 4.60 -14.12 -3.10
C VAL A 126 4.57 -14.22 -1.58
N ALA A 127 3.38 -14.42 -1.02
CA ALA A 127 3.15 -14.53 0.43
C ALA A 127 2.46 -15.86 0.82
N ASP A 128 2.05 -16.67 -0.14
CA ASP A 128 1.33 -17.93 0.04
C ASP A 128 2.21 -19.11 0.47
N VAL A 129 3.52 -18.93 0.41
CA VAL A 129 4.52 -19.93 0.84
C VAL A 129 5.17 -19.43 2.13
N VAL A 130 5.22 -20.28 3.15
CA VAL A 130 5.94 -19.96 4.39
C VAL A 130 7.41 -20.29 4.18
N ALA A 131 8.25 -19.27 4.05
CA ALA A 131 9.69 -19.45 4.13
C ALA A 131 10.12 -19.44 5.61
N PRO A 132 10.93 -20.40 6.05
CA PRO A 132 11.41 -20.42 7.42
C PRO A 132 12.34 -19.23 7.66
N LEU A 133 12.02 -18.43 8.69
CA LEU A 133 12.90 -17.40 9.18
C LEU A 133 13.90 -18.02 10.16
N ALA A 134 15.11 -18.32 9.69
CA ALA A 134 16.14 -18.97 10.48
C ALA A 134 17.47 -18.18 10.43
N ILE A 135 18.23 -18.20 11.53
CA ILE A 135 19.57 -17.60 11.59
C ILE A 135 20.45 -18.23 10.51
N GLY A 136 21.18 -17.40 9.78
CA GLY A 136 22.03 -17.82 8.67
C GLY A 136 21.31 -18.01 7.33
N ALA A 137 19.96 -17.97 7.31
CA ALA A 137 19.22 -18.08 6.05
C ALA A 137 19.53 -16.90 5.11
N PRO A 138 19.76 -17.17 3.81
CA PRO A 138 19.98 -16.11 2.82
C PRO A 138 18.70 -15.31 2.60
N VAL A 139 18.85 -13.99 2.58
CA VAL A 139 17.73 -13.05 2.39
C VAL A 139 18.18 -11.88 1.53
N CYS A 140 17.23 -11.30 0.81
CA CYS A 140 17.41 -10.05 0.09
C CYS A 140 16.43 -8.99 0.62
N HIS A 141 16.83 -7.74 0.49
CA HIS A 141 16.00 -6.57 0.77
C HIS A 141 16.01 -5.68 -0.46
N PHE A 142 14.88 -5.05 -0.75
CA PHE A 142 14.80 -3.99 -1.74
C PHE A 142 14.31 -2.70 -1.08
N GLY A 143 15.14 -1.64 -1.16
CA GLY A 143 14.79 -0.29 -0.74
C GLY A 143 14.83 0.67 -1.92
N ILE A 144 13.94 1.66 -1.93
CA ILE A 144 13.86 2.63 -3.04
C ILE A 144 15.14 3.48 -3.16
N VAL A 145 15.88 3.64 -2.07
CA VAL A 145 17.12 4.42 -2.03
C VAL A 145 18.34 3.55 -2.32
N THR A 146 18.42 2.36 -1.72
CA THR A 146 19.60 1.51 -1.83
C THR A 146 19.51 0.44 -2.91
N GLY A 147 18.32 0.20 -3.47
CA GLY A 147 18.08 -0.89 -4.41
C GLY A 147 18.06 -2.26 -3.74
N GLU A 148 18.32 -3.31 -4.53
CA GLU A 148 18.39 -4.70 -4.05
C GLU A 148 19.75 -4.99 -3.43
N SER A 149 19.75 -5.52 -2.23
CA SER A 149 20.94 -6.03 -1.54
C SER A 149 20.60 -7.33 -0.83
N CYS A 150 21.56 -8.25 -0.76
CA CYS A 150 21.36 -9.57 -0.19
C CYS A 150 22.42 -9.87 0.89
N GLY A 151 22.04 -10.69 1.85
CA GLY A 151 22.87 -11.10 2.98
C GLY A 151 22.25 -12.30 3.68
N ILE A 152 22.33 -12.33 4.99
CA ILE A 152 21.77 -13.41 5.81
C ILE A 152 21.00 -12.85 7.00
N VAL A 153 20.09 -13.65 7.56
CA VAL A 153 19.46 -13.40 8.85
C VAL A 153 20.51 -13.53 9.94
N GLU A 154 20.71 -12.50 10.74
CA GLU A 154 21.68 -12.50 11.85
C GLU A 154 21.05 -13.00 13.16
N ARG A 155 19.86 -12.50 13.50
CA ARG A 155 19.11 -12.87 14.70
C ARG A 155 17.62 -12.87 14.42
N VAL A 156 16.89 -13.75 15.11
CA VAL A 156 15.43 -13.82 15.09
C VAL A 156 14.93 -13.57 16.52
N ASN A 157 13.94 -12.71 16.68
CA ASN A 157 13.37 -12.30 17.95
C ASN A 157 11.83 -12.32 17.88
N ASN A 158 11.16 -11.71 18.85
CA ASN A 158 9.70 -11.66 18.95
C ASN A 158 9.07 -10.76 17.87
N GLY A 159 8.75 -11.35 16.72
CA GLY A 159 8.10 -10.65 15.63
C GLY A 159 9.05 -9.81 14.76
N TRP A 160 10.37 -9.84 15.00
CA TRP A 160 11.35 -9.10 14.23
C TRP A 160 12.68 -9.86 14.11
N PHE A 161 13.50 -9.44 13.17
CA PHE A 161 14.82 -10.02 12.93
C PHE A 161 15.82 -8.98 12.43
N THR A 162 17.10 -9.26 12.60
CA THR A 162 18.19 -8.45 12.03
C THR A 162 18.91 -9.21 10.93
N MET A 163 19.57 -8.44 10.08
CA MET A 163 20.28 -8.95 8.90
C MET A 163 21.72 -8.43 8.87
N THR A 164 22.59 -9.13 8.15
CA THR A 164 24.01 -8.81 8.02
C THR A 164 24.58 -9.29 6.68
N ASN A 165 25.89 -9.18 6.50
CA ASN A 165 26.66 -9.71 5.37
C ASN A 165 26.17 -9.22 3.99
N GLY A 166 26.04 -7.91 3.82
CA GLY A 166 25.78 -7.29 2.52
C GLY A 166 24.45 -6.56 2.40
N ILE A 167 23.53 -6.73 3.35
CA ILE A 167 22.33 -5.89 3.41
C ILE A 167 22.74 -4.45 3.70
N VAL A 168 22.32 -3.54 2.82
CA VAL A 168 22.49 -2.09 2.97
C VAL A 168 21.12 -1.44 3.12
N SER A 169 21.05 -0.34 3.86
CA SER A 169 19.82 0.40 4.07
C SER A 169 20.08 1.87 4.32
N GLN A 170 19.14 2.70 3.90
CA GLN A 170 19.12 4.14 4.14
C GLN A 170 17.71 4.61 4.45
N LYS A 171 17.59 5.85 4.94
CA LYS A 171 16.29 6.50 5.13
C LYS A 171 15.54 6.55 3.81
N GLY A 172 14.30 6.07 3.82
CA GLY A 172 13.46 5.88 2.64
C GLY A 172 13.28 4.43 2.24
N ASP A 173 14.16 3.51 2.68
CA ASP A 173 14.00 2.08 2.46
C ASP A 173 12.97 1.43 3.39
N SER A 174 12.52 2.16 4.41
CA SER A 174 11.48 1.75 5.36
C SER A 174 10.25 1.20 4.64
N GLY A 175 9.73 0.09 5.13
CA GLY A 175 8.60 -0.63 4.55
C GLY A 175 8.95 -1.55 3.38
N GLY A 176 10.14 -1.44 2.82
CA GLY A 176 10.58 -2.26 1.70
C GLY A 176 10.55 -3.76 1.98
N PRO A 177 10.37 -4.60 0.96
CA PRO A 177 10.28 -6.04 1.13
C PRO A 177 11.60 -6.65 1.57
N VAL A 178 11.54 -7.55 2.55
CA VAL A 178 12.61 -8.50 2.84
C VAL A 178 12.10 -9.88 2.45
N TYR A 179 12.87 -10.62 1.65
CA TYR A 179 12.41 -11.86 1.04
C TYR A 179 13.52 -12.91 0.92
N ALA A 180 13.12 -14.17 0.95
CA ALA A 180 13.93 -15.33 0.63
C ALA A 180 13.69 -15.76 -0.83
N MET A 181 14.70 -16.34 -1.46
CA MET A 181 14.57 -16.93 -2.80
C MET A 181 14.15 -18.39 -2.70
N THR A 182 13.23 -18.80 -3.53
CA THR A 182 12.88 -20.21 -3.70
C THR A 182 13.68 -20.85 -4.83
N ASP A 183 13.74 -22.17 -4.84
CA ASP A 183 14.45 -22.95 -5.87
C ASP A 183 13.92 -22.71 -7.29
N ASN A 184 12.66 -22.32 -7.42
CA ASN A 184 12.01 -21.99 -8.69
C ASN A 184 12.12 -20.49 -9.08
N GLY A 185 12.98 -19.74 -8.39
CA GLY A 185 13.29 -18.34 -8.70
C GLY A 185 12.25 -17.29 -8.28
N LYS A 186 11.23 -17.67 -7.53
CA LYS A 186 10.30 -16.72 -6.91
C LYS A 186 10.88 -16.11 -5.64
N ALA A 187 10.50 -14.89 -5.33
CA ALA A 187 10.76 -14.27 -4.05
C ALA A 187 9.59 -14.53 -3.09
N VAL A 188 9.87 -14.98 -1.88
CA VAL A 188 8.87 -15.17 -0.82
C VAL A 188 9.09 -14.11 0.25
N ILE A 189 8.07 -13.30 0.52
CA ILE A 189 8.20 -12.27 1.56
C ILE A 189 8.36 -12.92 2.93
N ILE A 190 9.34 -12.44 3.70
CA ILE A 190 9.60 -12.86 5.08
C ILE A 190 9.54 -11.70 6.08
N GLY A 191 9.52 -10.45 5.60
CA GLY A 191 9.41 -9.29 6.45
C GLY A 191 9.27 -7.97 5.70
N LEU A 192 8.99 -6.92 6.47
CA LEU A 192 8.99 -5.53 6.03
C LEU A 192 10.17 -4.82 6.71
N PHE A 193 10.99 -4.13 5.94
CA PHE A 193 12.14 -3.43 6.48
C PHE A 193 11.67 -2.30 7.42
N ASN A 194 12.21 -2.30 8.63
CA ASN A 194 11.87 -1.30 9.64
C ASN A 194 12.93 -0.18 9.70
N SER A 195 14.14 -0.51 10.16
CA SER A 195 15.16 0.48 10.46
C SER A 195 16.53 -0.20 10.60
N THR A 196 17.50 0.55 11.10
CA THR A 196 18.80 0.02 11.54
C THR A 196 18.87 0.07 13.06
N TRP A 197 18.99 -1.11 13.69
CA TRP A 197 19.14 -1.22 15.14
C TRP A 197 20.57 -1.53 15.52
N GLY A 198 21.20 -0.60 16.22
CA GLY A 198 22.63 -0.62 16.41
C GLY A 198 23.37 -0.41 15.09
N ARG A 199 23.95 -1.49 14.55
CA ARG A 199 24.62 -1.49 13.23
C ARG A 199 23.95 -2.44 12.21
N LEU A 200 22.85 -3.06 12.59
CA LEU A 200 22.24 -4.11 11.81
C LEU A 200 20.93 -3.63 11.20
N PRO A 201 20.75 -3.75 9.88
CA PRO A 201 19.45 -3.63 9.26
C PRO A 201 18.44 -4.59 9.90
N ALA A 202 17.23 -4.12 10.18
CA ALA A 202 16.20 -4.86 10.89
C ALA A 202 14.87 -4.81 10.14
N ALA A 203 14.09 -5.87 10.28
CA ALA A 203 12.77 -6.00 9.69
C ALA A 203 11.78 -6.61 10.69
N VAL A 204 10.51 -6.24 10.55
CA VAL A 204 9.41 -6.96 11.20
C VAL A 204 9.07 -8.21 10.41
N SER A 205 8.80 -9.30 11.12
CA SER A 205 8.48 -10.59 10.50
C SER A 205 7.14 -10.55 9.79
N TRP A 206 7.06 -11.05 8.55
CA TRP A 206 5.81 -11.16 7.79
C TRP A 206 4.77 -12.02 8.50
N GLN A 207 5.21 -13.12 9.12
CA GLN A 207 4.32 -13.99 9.90
C GLN A 207 3.70 -13.26 11.10
N ALA A 208 4.51 -12.50 11.85
CA ALA A 208 4.03 -11.71 12.99
C ALA A 208 3.11 -10.58 12.52
N THR A 209 3.45 -9.89 11.44
CA THR A 209 2.59 -8.87 10.81
C THR A 209 1.23 -9.44 10.45
N GLY A 210 1.19 -10.61 9.79
CA GLY A 210 -0.06 -11.27 9.43
C GLY A 210 -0.89 -11.71 10.65
N GLN A 211 -0.25 -12.13 11.74
CA GLN A 211 -0.93 -12.45 12.99
C GLN A 211 -1.55 -11.20 13.62
N GLN A 212 -0.80 -10.14 13.74
CA GLN A 212 -1.24 -8.86 14.31
C GLN A 212 -2.39 -8.24 13.51
N LEU A 213 -2.31 -8.31 12.17
CA LEU A 213 -3.39 -7.84 11.30
C LEU A 213 -4.70 -8.62 11.52
N ARG A 214 -4.62 -9.93 11.70
CA ARG A 214 -5.81 -10.75 12.04
C ARG A 214 -6.41 -10.34 13.39
N GLU A 215 -5.57 -10.09 14.40
CA GLU A 215 -6.00 -9.62 15.72
C GLU A 215 -6.71 -8.27 15.62
N ASP A 216 -6.16 -7.33 14.86
CA ASP A 216 -6.75 -6.02 14.62
C ASP A 216 -8.11 -6.13 13.91
N THR A 217 -8.20 -6.98 12.90
CA THR A 217 -9.45 -7.20 12.16
C THR A 217 -10.55 -7.77 13.06
N VAL A 218 -10.21 -8.72 13.92
CA VAL A 218 -11.16 -9.30 14.90
C VAL A 218 -11.61 -8.24 15.90
N ALA A 219 -10.70 -7.43 16.42
CA ALA A 219 -11.02 -6.37 17.37
C ALA A 219 -11.95 -5.30 16.77
N VAL A 220 -11.68 -4.88 15.53
CA VAL A 220 -12.53 -3.93 14.79
C VAL A 220 -13.93 -4.51 14.58
N ASN A 221 -14.03 -5.76 14.11
CA ASN A 221 -15.33 -6.41 13.90
C ASN A 221 -16.12 -6.57 15.20
N ALA A 222 -15.46 -6.90 16.32
CA ALA A 222 -16.10 -6.99 17.62
C ALA A 222 -16.63 -5.63 18.10
N ALA A 223 -15.85 -4.56 17.91
CA ALA A 223 -16.25 -3.20 18.26
C ALA A 223 -17.46 -2.73 17.44
N VAL A 224 -17.45 -2.97 16.12
CA VAL A 224 -18.57 -2.65 15.22
C VAL A 224 -19.84 -3.39 15.63
N ASN A 225 -19.75 -4.71 15.86
CA ASN A 225 -20.88 -5.52 16.27
C ASN A 225 -21.42 -5.09 17.66
N GLY A 226 -20.52 -4.75 18.60
CA GLY A 226 -20.90 -4.20 19.89
C GLY A 226 -21.64 -2.86 19.79
N ALA A 227 -21.19 -1.97 18.91
CA ALA A 227 -21.84 -0.69 18.66
C ALA A 227 -23.22 -0.86 18.01
N LEU A 228 -23.37 -1.75 17.04
CA LEU A 228 -24.65 -2.04 16.37
C LEU A 228 -25.69 -2.68 17.30
N ASN A 229 -25.25 -3.45 18.30
CA ASN A 229 -26.11 -4.10 19.27
C ASN A 229 -26.36 -3.25 20.53
N ASN A 230 -25.87 -2.01 20.59
CA ASN A 230 -26.08 -1.12 21.71
C ASN A 230 -27.54 -0.59 21.68
N PRO A 231 -28.36 -0.81 22.73
CA PRO A 231 -29.76 -0.41 22.76
C PRO A 231 -29.99 1.12 22.62
N VAL A 232 -28.99 1.93 22.96
CA VAL A 232 -29.05 3.41 22.81
C VAL A 232 -29.05 3.84 21.35
N VAL A 233 -28.30 3.13 20.49
CA VAL A 233 -28.22 3.43 19.05
C VAL A 233 -29.50 2.98 18.33
N ASN A 234 -30.07 1.84 18.74
CA ASN A 234 -31.30 1.30 18.16
C ASN A 234 -32.55 2.14 18.52
N ALA A 235 -32.56 2.84 19.66
CA ALA A 235 -33.67 3.72 20.05
C ALA A 235 -33.75 4.98 19.17
N ALA A 236 -32.64 5.48 18.65
CA ALA A 236 -32.60 6.64 17.75
C ALA A 236 -33.06 6.31 16.31
N ALA A 237 -32.94 5.07 15.87
CA ALA A 237 -33.33 4.62 14.53
C ALA A 237 -34.86 4.41 14.40
N ASN A 238 -35.59 4.21 15.53
CA ASN A 238 -37.02 3.95 15.55
C ASN A 238 -37.89 5.20 15.74
N HIS A 239 -37.32 6.40 15.77
CA HIS A 239 -38.01 7.67 15.94
C HIS A 239 -37.98 8.61 14.72
N ASN A 240 -37.64 8.10 13.51
CA ASN A 240 -37.75 8.87 12.27
C ASN A 240 -38.78 8.25 11.33
#